data_13532eed7ccb9475cabbc4c433a320f2
#
_entry.id   13532eed7ccb9475cabbc4c433a320f2
#
_cell.length_a   1.000
_cell.length_b   1.000
_cell.length_c   1.000
_cell.angle_alpha   90.00
_cell.angle_beta   90.00
_cell.angle_gamma   90.00
#
_symmetry.space_group_name_H-M   'P 1'
#
loop_
_entity.id
_entity.type
_entity.pdbx_description
1 polymer ?
#
loop_
_entity_poly.entity_id
_entity_poly.type
_entity_poly.pdbx_seq_one_letter_code
_entity_poly.pdbx_strand_id
1 'polypeptide(L)'
;NPTQGVKPEDMIRHLMGEDLKVGCCLTWGPCFDFQKRFFTGDVAEQSLYPYTLRYDVEVSGFGSHMSGHLNLLNLEDQIYPGGESKEHWPTLGLNTLRWAKKQGAICGPAHSSIGLTNFIGRLENTEAQDGENNLPNFQIPAFDGIGANEFIVDVTHQIPGPTGELIPAVDFISTMNTERVAEWNMWYHVLNCGFRVAACGETDFPCMSGERVGIGRVYAKVDGPLTFEKWIQSIAKGRSYVSDGYCHLLD
;
A
#
# COMPACT_ATOMS: atom_id res chain seq x y z
N ASN A 1 15.54 -6.63 -13.27
CA ASN A 1 15.61 -8.01 -12.76
C ASN A 1 14.70 -8.14 -11.54
N PRO A 2 13.61 -8.89 -11.60
CA PRO A 2 12.62 -8.97 -10.52
C PRO A 2 13.19 -9.51 -9.20
N THR A 3 14.34 -10.16 -9.22
CA THR A 3 15.01 -10.67 -8.03
C THR A 3 16.03 -9.70 -7.42
N GLN A 4 16.25 -8.55 -8.03
CA GLN A 4 17.28 -7.61 -7.60
C GLN A 4 16.72 -6.28 -7.07
N GLY A 5 15.49 -5.88 -7.47
CA GLY A 5 14.94 -4.61 -7.08
C GLY A 5 15.72 -3.41 -7.63
N VAL A 6 15.37 -2.22 -7.18
CA VAL A 6 15.99 -0.96 -7.57
C VAL A 6 16.95 -0.48 -6.48
N LYS A 7 18.14 -0.03 -6.86
CA LYS A 7 19.11 0.52 -5.92
C LYS A 7 18.73 1.95 -5.50
N PRO A 8 19.10 2.38 -4.29
CA PRO A 8 18.79 3.72 -3.80
C PRO A 8 19.28 4.84 -4.75
N GLU A 9 20.48 4.70 -5.30
CA GLU A 9 21.08 5.70 -6.22
C GLU A 9 20.29 5.85 -7.54
N ASP A 10 19.64 4.79 -7.98
CA ASP A 10 18.80 4.82 -9.18
C ASP A 10 17.40 5.33 -8.82
N MET A 11 16.84 4.85 -7.71
CA MET A 11 15.50 5.23 -7.30
C MET A 11 15.38 6.73 -6.99
N ILE A 12 16.37 7.33 -6.33
CA ILE A 12 16.35 8.78 -6.06
C ILE A 12 16.37 9.61 -7.36
N ARG A 13 17.04 9.13 -8.40
CA ARG A 13 17.03 9.80 -9.72
C ARG A 13 15.65 9.76 -10.38
N HIS A 14 14.94 8.62 -10.24
CA HIS A 14 13.56 8.53 -10.71
C HIS A 14 12.64 9.50 -9.97
N LEU A 15 12.76 9.60 -8.64
CA LEU A 15 11.99 10.55 -7.84
C LEU A 15 12.24 11.99 -8.29
N MET A 16 13.51 12.37 -8.48
CA MET A 16 13.88 13.70 -8.93
C MET A 16 13.38 13.99 -10.36
N GLY A 17 13.48 13.01 -11.26
CA GLY A 17 13.03 13.14 -12.65
C GLY A 17 11.53 13.34 -12.79
N GLU A 18 10.74 12.77 -11.90
CA GLU A 18 9.28 12.87 -11.88
C GLU A 18 8.74 13.86 -10.83
N ASP A 19 9.64 14.62 -10.22
CA ASP A 19 9.33 15.62 -9.18
C ASP A 19 8.53 15.05 -7.99
N LEU A 20 8.79 13.79 -7.63
CA LEU A 20 8.20 13.13 -6.46
C LEU A 20 9.00 13.46 -5.21
N LYS A 21 8.42 14.25 -4.32
CA LYS A 21 9.13 14.70 -3.10
C LYS A 21 9.35 13.58 -2.09
N VAL A 22 8.47 12.58 -2.09
CA VAL A 22 8.59 11.39 -1.24
C VAL A 22 8.42 10.15 -2.10
N GLY A 23 9.34 9.20 -1.97
CA GLY A 23 9.28 7.89 -2.58
C GLY A 23 9.42 6.80 -1.53
N CYS A 24 8.41 5.92 -1.44
CA CYS A 24 8.48 4.68 -0.69
C CYS A 24 8.80 3.56 -1.66
N CYS A 25 10.01 3.01 -1.58
CA CYS A 25 10.41 1.86 -2.36
C CYS A 25 10.15 0.61 -1.53
N LEU A 26 9.06 -0.08 -1.85
CA LEU A 26 8.62 -1.23 -1.08
C LEU A 26 9.25 -2.51 -1.63
N THR A 27 9.72 -3.37 -0.75
CA THR A 27 10.18 -4.70 -1.16
C THR A 27 9.01 -5.66 -1.22
N TRP A 28 9.04 -6.55 -2.19
CA TRP A 28 8.11 -7.65 -2.32
C TRP A 28 8.86 -8.99 -2.26
N GLY A 29 8.15 -10.11 -2.08
CA GLY A 29 8.77 -11.40 -1.81
C GLY A 29 9.98 -11.77 -2.66
N PRO A 30 9.92 -11.76 -4.01
CA PRO A 30 11.07 -12.08 -4.86
C PRO A 30 12.27 -11.15 -4.72
N CYS A 31 12.06 -9.91 -4.28
CA CYS A 31 13.13 -8.92 -4.08
C CYS A 31 13.55 -8.76 -2.62
N PHE A 32 12.90 -9.43 -1.67
CA PHE A 32 13.08 -9.23 -0.23
C PHE A 32 14.54 -9.34 0.19
N ASP A 33 15.24 -10.44 -0.18
CA ASP A 33 16.63 -10.67 0.19
C ASP A 33 17.60 -9.64 -0.38
N PHE A 34 17.23 -9.00 -1.50
CA PHE A 34 18.04 -7.92 -2.05
C PHE A 34 17.74 -6.60 -1.37
N GLN A 35 16.48 -6.22 -1.24
CA GLN A 35 16.07 -4.88 -0.80
C GLN A 35 16.15 -4.69 0.72
N LYS A 36 15.99 -5.76 1.52
CA LYS A 36 16.16 -5.67 2.98
C LYS A 36 17.54 -5.13 3.41
N ARG A 37 18.53 -5.17 2.51
CA ARG A 37 19.85 -4.57 2.76
C ARG A 37 19.83 -3.05 2.86
N PHE A 38 18.77 -2.43 2.38
CA PHE A 38 18.55 -0.97 2.44
C PHE A 38 17.62 -0.56 3.57
N PHE A 39 17.22 -1.48 4.41
CA PHE A 39 16.41 -1.22 5.58
C PHE A 39 17.25 -0.55 6.66
N THR A 40 16.84 0.63 7.07
CA THR A 40 17.53 1.42 8.10
C THR A 40 16.61 1.88 9.23
N GLY A 41 15.28 1.62 9.08
CA GLY A 41 14.27 2.20 9.96
C GLY A 41 14.06 3.71 9.76
N ASP A 42 14.76 4.31 8.80
CA ASP A 42 14.76 5.75 8.53
C ASP A 42 14.80 6.03 7.02
N VAL A 43 14.83 7.30 6.64
CA VAL A 43 15.00 7.72 5.25
C VAL A 43 16.40 7.34 4.75
N ALA A 44 16.49 6.96 3.49
CA ALA A 44 17.75 6.55 2.88
C ALA A 44 18.77 7.71 2.84
N GLU A 45 20.05 7.43 3.03
CA GLU A 45 21.14 8.41 3.01
C GLU A 45 21.26 9.15 1.65
N GLN A 46 20.74 8.56 0.58
CA GLN A 46 20.68 9.18 -0.76
C GLN A 46 19.62 10.27 -0.85
N SER A 47 18.80 10.47 0.17
CA SER A 47 17.78 11.53 0.19
C SER A 47 18.44 12.90 0.12
N LEU A 48 17.90 13.77 -0.73
CA LEU A 48 18.41 15.14 -0.94
C LEU A 48 17.21 16.11 -0.94
N TYR A 49 17.06 16.87 0.13
CA TYR A 49 15.93 17.80 0.27
C TYR A 49 15.66 18.60 -1.01
N PRO A 50 14.41 18.70 -1.48
CA PRO A 50 13.18 18.22 -0.85
C PRO A 50 12.79 16.76 -1.19
N TYR A 51 13.69 15.99 -1.79
CA TYR A 51 13.43 14.60 -2.21
C TYR A 51 13.85 13.63 -1.12
N THR A 52 12.89 12.80 -0.69
CA THR A 52 13.07 11.81 0.36
C THR A 52 12.78 10.43 -0.19
N LEU A 53 13.71 9.51 0.00
CA LEU A 53 13.57 8.10 -0.34
C LEU A 53 13.55 7.28 0.95
N ARG A 54 12.64 6.32 1.04
CA ARG A 54 12.60 5.35 2.11
C ARG A 54 12.31 3.96 1.57
N TYR A 55 12.97 2.96 2.11
CA TYR A 55 12.65 1.56 1.86
C TYR A 55 11.77 1.05 2.99
N ASP A 56 10.70 0.35 2.63
CA ASP A 56 9.78 -0.31 3.56
C ASP A 56 9.29 -1.62 2.90
N VAL A 57 8.16 -2.16 3.32
CA VAL A 57 7.71 -3.50 2.93
C VAL A 57 6.35 -3.47 2.25
N GLU A 58 6.25 -4.15 1.11
CA GLU A 58 5.00 -4.68 0.61
C GLU A 58 4.96 -6.18 0.89
N VAL A 59 3.94 -6.62 1.59
CA VAL A 59 3.69 -8.04 1.86
C VAL A 59 3.05 -8.66 0.63
N SER A 60 3.88 -9.04 -0.33
CA SER A 60 3.51 -9.62 -1.60
C SER A 60 4.45 -10.77 -1.92
N GLY A 61 3.93 -11.96 -2.18
CA GLY A 61 4.73 -13.18 -2.32
C GLY A 61 5.32 -13.69 -1.00
N PHE A 62 4.80 -13.22 0.14
CA PHE A 62 5.03 -13.72 1.49
C PHE A 62 3.97 -14.76 1.86
N GLY A 63 4.01 -15.27 3.10
CA GLY A 63 3.06 -16.30 3.57
C GLY A 63 1.58 -15.92 3.44
N SER A 64 1.23 -14.64 3.59
CA SER A 64 -0.14 -14.10 3.44
C SER A 64 -0.50 -13.68 2.01
N HIS A 65 0.35 -13.93 1.03
CA HIS A 65 0.19 -13.49 -0.35
C HIS A 65 -1.20 -13.82 -0.96
N MET A 66 -1.75 -14.97 -0.66
CA MET A 66 -3.04 -15.38 -1.19
C MET A 66 -4.23 -14.62 -0.58
N SER A 67 -4.02 -13.94 0.52
CA SER A 67 -5.05 -13.16 1.24
C SER A 67 -5.07 -11.68 0.81
N GLY A 68 -4.13 -11.26 0.00
CA GLY A 68 -3.99 -9.90 -0.49
C GLY A 68 -2.60 -9.33 -0.21
N HIS A 69 -2.30 -8.19 -0.82
CA HIS A 69 -1.03 -7.49 -0.65
C HIS A 69 -1.22 -6.31 0.30
N LEU A 70 -0.23 -6.08 1.16
CA LEU A 70 -0.26 -5.01 2.16
C LEU A 70 0.98 -4.14 2.05
N ASN A 71 0.79 -2.84 1.93
CA ASN A 71 1.84 -1.84 2.03
C ASN A 71 1.99 -1.42 3.49
N LEU A 72 3.21 -1.53 4.02
CA LEU A 72 3.58 -1.14 5.36
C LEU A 72 4.58 0.00 5.26
N LEU A 73 4.21 1.19 5.71
CA LEU A 73 5.02 2.39 5.60
C LEU A 73 5.42 2.90 6.99
N ASN A 74 6.64 3.40 7.10
CA ASN A 74 7.19 3.95 8.33
C ASN A 74 7.43 2.90 9.43
N LEU A 75 7.93 1.73 9.04
CA LEU A 75 8.36 0.71 10.00
C LEU A 75 9.67 1.12 10.68
N GLU A 76 9.76 1.05 11.99
CA GLU A 76 11.01 1.16 12.75
C GLU A 76 11.80 -0.14 12.62
N ASP A 77 11.21 -1.25 13.02
CA ASP A 77 11.68 -2.60 12.71
C ASP A 77 11.07 -3.05 11.39
N GLN A 78 11.89 -3.23 10.38
CA GLN A 78 11.42 -3.52 9.01
C GLN A 78 11.40 -5.01 8.69
N ILE A 79 11.78 -5.86 9.64
CA ILE A 79 11.72 -7.32 9.53
C ILE A 79 10.83 -7.86 10.63
N TYR A 80 9.79 -8.60 10.24
CA TYR A 80 8.92 -9.26 11.21
C TYR A 80 9.74 -10.20 12.13
N PRO A 81 9.46 -10.27 13.44
CA PRO A 81 10.20 -11.14 14.35
C PRO A 81 10.24 -12.60 13.86
N GLY A 82 11.44 -13.11 13.60
CA GLY A 82 11.65 -14.42 12.99
C GLY A 82 11.48 -14.45 11.47
N GLY A 83 11.20 -13.31 10.82
CA GLY A 83 10.96 -13.18 9.38
C GLY A 83 12.19 -12.84 8.55
N GLU A 84 13.36 -13.37 8.90
CA GLU A 84 14.60 -13.20 8.12
C GLU A 84 14.46 -13.69 6.66
N SER A 85 13.58 -14.66 6.46
CA SER A 85 13.11 -15.13 5.16
C SER A 85 11.62 -14.81 5.02
N LYS A 86 11.18 -14.48 3.81
CA LYS A 86 9.78 -14.18 3.49
C LYS A 86 8.82 -15.33 3.81
N GLU A 87 9.29 -16.56 3.81
CA GLU A 87 8.51 -17.75 4.13
C GLU A 87 8.12 -17.83 5.62
N HIS A 88 8.82 -17.09 6.47
CA HIS A 88 8.56 -17.07 7.92
C HIS A 88 7.68 -15.90 8.37
N TRP A 89 7.23 -15.08 7.44
CA TRP A 89 6.24 -14.05 7.75
C TRP A 89 4.85 -14.66 7.99
N PRO A 90 3.98 -13.99 8.74
CA PRO A 90 2.64 -14.50 9.03
C PRO A 90 1.87 -14.89 7.76
N THR A 91 1.11 -15.97 7.84
CA THR A 91 0.18 -16.37 6.79
C THR A 91 -1.13 -15.61 6.83
N LEU A 92 -1.41 -14.90 7.92
CA LEU A 92 -2.57 -14.02 8.09
C LEU A 92 -2.11 -12.56 8.13
N GLY A 93 -2.55 -11.76 7.19
CA GLY A 93 -2.16 -10.35 7.04
C GLY A 93 -2.46 -9.51 8.27
N LEU A 94 -3.57 -9.79 8.98
CA LEU A 94 -3.93 -9.11 10.22
C LEU A 94 -2.84 -9.23 11.32
N ASN A 95 -2.09 -10.32 11.36
CA ASN A 95 -0.98 -10.47 12.30
C ASN A 95 0.20 -9.54 11.93
N THR A 96 0.47 -9.39 10.64
CA THR A 96 1.44 -8.43 10.13
C THR A 96 1.02 -6.99 10.43
N LEU A 97 -0.26 -6.66 10.23
CA LEU A 97 -0.81 -5.35 10.55
C LEU A 97 -0.69 -5.02 12.05
N ARG A 98 -1.01 -5.98 12.93
CA ARG A 98 -0.83 -5.81 14.38
C ARG A 98 0.61 -5.47 14.76
N TRP A 99 1.56 -6.15 14.15
CA TRP A 99 2.97 -5.87 14.38
C TRP A 99 3.37 -4.49 13.84
N ALA A 100 2.99 -4.14 12.62
CA ALA A 100 3.30 -2.87 12.00
C ALA A 100 2.65 -1.68 12.73
N LYS A 101 1.36 -1.77 13.03
CA LYS A 101 0.62 -0.71 13.72
C LYS A 101 1.14 -0.45 15.14
N LYS A 102 1.64 -1.47 15.82
CA LYS A 102 2.24 -1.34 17.15
C LYS A 102 3.49 -0.45 17.15
N GLN A 103 4.14 -0.30 16.01
CA GLN A 103 5.30 0.58 15.81
C GLN A 103 4.89 1.99 15.33
N GLY A 104 3.62 2.26 15.09
CA GLY A 104 3.14 3.52 14.52
C GLY A 104 3.22 3.58 12.99
N ALA A 105 3.43 2.46 12.32
CA ALA A 105 3.38 2.39 10.87
C ALA A 105 1.98 2.71 10.33
N ILE A 106 1.88 3.26 9.13
CA ILE A 106 0.64 3.34 8.38
C ILE A 106 0.58 2.22 7.36
N CYS A 107 -0.58 1.60 7.23
CA CYS A 107 -0.75 0.39 6.46
C CYS A 107 -1.99 0.46 5.58
N GLY A 108 -1.93 -0.23 4.46
CA GLY A 108 -3.10 -0.36 3.61
C GLY A 108 -2.92 -1.41 2.51
N PRO A 109 -4.02 -1.92 1.96
CA PRO A 109 -3.98 -2.88 0.87
C PRO A 109 -3.45 -2.22 -0.41
N ALA A 110 -2.58 -2.95 -1.10
CA ALA A 110 -2.13 -2.66 -2.45
C ALA A 110 -3.06 -3.32 -3.48
N HIS A 111 -3.13 -2.76 -4.69
CA HIS A 111 -3.91 -3.34 -5.81
C HIS A 111 -5.36 -3.66 -5.43
N SER A 112 -6.01 -2.72 -4.77
CA SER A 112 -7.26 -2.96 -4.02
C SER A 112 -8.41 -3.52 -4.85
N SER A 113 -8.42 -3.32 -6.17
CA SER A 113 -9.47 -3.82 -7.05
C SER A 113 -9.32 -5.31 -7.40
N ILE A 114 -8.08 -5.82 -7.47
CA ILE A 114 -7.80 -7.16 -7.99
C ILE A 114 -8.49 -8.24 -7.15
N GLY A 115 -8.44 -8.10 -5.83
CA GLY A 115 -9.01 -9.10 -4.92
C GLY A 115 -10.52 -9.29 -5.10
N LEU A 116 -11.29 -8.21 -5.18
CA LEU A 116 -12.75 -8.28 -5.25
C LEU A 116 -13.28 -8.55 -6.66
N THR A 117 -12.74 -7.91 -7.68
CA THR A 117 -13.20 -8.12 -9.06
C THR A 117 -12.92 -9.53 -9.56
N ASN A 118 -11.73 -10.05 -9.33
CA ASN A 118 -11.36 -11.41 -9.72
C ASN A 118 -12.15 -12.48 -8.95
N PHE A 119 -12.58 -12.17 -7.74
CA PHE A 119 -13.36 -13.07 -6.91
C PHE A 119 -14.79 -13.24 -7.45
N ILE A 120 -15.44 -12.16 -7.88
CA ILE A 120 -16.76 -12.20 -8.50
C ILE A 120 -16.75 -13.12 -9.72
N GLY A 121 -15.79 -12.96 -10.62
CA GLY A 121 -15.66 -13.78 -11.82
C GLY A 121 -15.47 -15.28 -11.52
N ARG A 122 -14.81 -15.63 -10.43
CA ARG A 122 -14.61 -17.02 -9.99
C ARG A 122 -15.87 -17.66 -9.42
N LEU A 123 -16.67 -16.90 -8.64
CA LEU A 123 -17.91 -17.42 -8.05
C LEU A 123 -19.00 -17.65 -9.10
N GLU A 124 -19.12 -16.74 -10.04
CA GLU A 124 -20.19 -16.77 -11.03
C GLU A 124 -19.81 -17.57 -12.29
N ASN A 125 -18.57 -18.08 -12.35
CA ASN A 125 -18.01 -18.71 -13.55
C ASN A 125 -18.13 -17.81 -14.80
N THR A 126 -18.21 -16.50 -14.58
CA THR A 126 -18.26 -15.47 -15.60
C THR A 126 -16.86 -14.91 -15.78
N GLU A 127 -16.42 -14.79 -17.01
CA GLU A 127 -15.23 -13.97 -17.30
C GLU A 127 -15.49 -12.57 -16.77
N ALA A 128 -14.52 -12.00 -16.05
CA ALA A 128 -14.60 -10.63 -15.57
C ALA A 128 -14.93 -9.75 -16.77
N GLN A 129 -16.15 -9.25 -16.84
CA GLN A 129 -16.55 -8.38 -17.94
C GLN A 129 -15.87 -7.04 -17.75
N ASP A 130 -15.16 -6.62 -18.78
CA ASP A 130 -14.48 -5.35 -18.82
C ASP A 130 -15.38 -4.19 -18.38
N GLY A 131 -14.96 -3.48 -17.36
CA GLY A 131 -15.21 -2.07 -17.13
C GLY A 131 -16.58 -1.63 -16.60
N GLU A 132 -17.69 -2.22 -16.97
CA GLU A 132 -19.01 -1.67 -16.62
C GLU A 132 -19.59 -2.16 -15.30
N ASN A 133 -19.10 -3.27 -14.76
CA ASN A 133 -19.62 -3.91 -13.55
C ASN A 133 -18.59 -4.06 -12.42
N ASN A 134 -17.59 -3.21 -12.37
CA ASN A 134 -16.53 -3.24 -11.36
C ASN A 134 -16.97 -2.72 -9.97
N LEU A 135 -18.24 -2.69 -9.70
CA LEU A 135 -18.73 -2.47 -8.34
C LEU A 135 -18.57 -3.76 -7.54
N PRO A 136 -18.13 -3.68 -6.28
CA PRO A 136 -18.12 -4.82 -5.39
C PRO A 136 -19.48 -5.50 -5.40
N ASN A 137 -19.52 -6.81 -5.62
CA ASN A 137 -20.77 -7.54 -5.60
C ASN A 137 -21.26 -7.66 -4.14
N PHE A 138 -22.36 -6.99 -3.83
CA PHE A 138 -22.97 -7.03 -2.50
C PHE A 138 -23.50 -8.42 -2.09
N GLN A 139 -23.60 -9.34 -3.03
CA GLN A 139 -24.04 -10.70 -2.75
C GLN A 139 -22.91 -11.63 -2.29
N ILE A 140 -21.65 -11.14 -2.32
CA ILE A 140 -20.52 -11.91 -1.79
C ILE A 140 -20.62 -11.91 -0.25
N PRO A 141 -20.73 -13.10 0.38
CA PRO A 141 -20.70 -13.19 1.82
C PRO A 141 -19.35 -12.66 2.35
N ALA A 142 -19.38 -11.93 3.47
CA ALA A 142 -18.19 -11.34 4.09
C ALA A 142 -17.12 -12.37 4.52
N PHE A 143 -17.34 -13.67 4.35
CA PHE A 143 -16.50 -14.74 4.88
C PHE A 143 -16.44 -15.96 3.98
N ASP A 144 -16.14 -15.83 2.73
CA ASP A 144 -16.00 -17.04 1.91
C ASP A 144 -14.58 -17.40 1.50
N GLY A 145 -13.61 -16.86 2.18
CA GLY A 145 -12.32 -17.53 2.37
C GLY A 145 -11.21 -17.20 1.39
N ILE A 146 -11.30 -16.14 0.57
CA ILE A 146 -10.23 -15.79 -0.39
C ILE A 146 -9.94 -14.28 -0.32
N GLY A 147 -8.72 -13.86 -0.61
CA GLY A 147 -8.12 -12.53 -0.53
C GLY A 147 -9.00 -11.30 -0.28
N ALA A 148 -10.15 -11.22 -0.94
CA ALA A 148 -11.14 -10.17 -0.72
C ALA A 148 -11.65 -10.12 0.72
N ASN A 149 -11.75 -11.24 1.39
CA ASN A 149 -12.26 -11.32 2.76
C ASN A 149 -11.28 -10.79 3.77
N GLU A 150 -10.01 -11.08 3.62
CA GLU A 150 -9.00 -10.51 4.52
C GLU A 150 -8.95 -9.00 4.35
N PHE A 151 -9.01 -8.48 3.14
CA PHE A 151 -9.11 -7.05 2.88
C PHE A 151 -10.29 -6.39 3.62
N ILE A 152 -11.49 -6.98 3.53
CA ILE A 152 -12.69 -6.48 4.22
C ILE A 152 -12.51 -6.55 5.73
N VAL A 153 -11.97 -7.65 6.24
CA VAL A 153 -11.66 -7.82 7.67
C VAL A 153 -10.68 -6.76 8.13
N ASP A 154 -9.61 -6.53 7.38
CA ASP A 154 -8.58 -5.54 7.72
C ASP A 154 -9.15 -4.12 7.79
N VAL A 155 -10.00 -3.74 6.82
CA VAL A 155 -10.67 -2.44 6.79
C VAL A 155 -11.64 -2.25 7.97
N THR A 156 -12.31 -3.31 8.41
CA THR A 156 -13.32 -3.25 9.49
C THR A 156 -12.74 -3.44 10.88
N HIS A 157 -11.50 -3.96 10.99
CA HIS A 157 -10.89 -4.29 12.27
C HIS A 157 -10.25 -3.08 12.94
N GLN A 158 -10.36 -3.11 14.27
CA GLN A 158 -9.56 -2.26 15.15
C GLN A 158 -8.58 -3.12 15.93
N ILE A 159 -7.35 -2.66 16.04
CA ILE A 159 -6.24 -3.35 16.68
C ILE A 159 -5.49 -2.41 17.61
N PRO A 160 -4.74 -2.92 18.59
CA PRO A 160 -3.95 -2.07 19.48
C PRO A 160 -2.89 -1.29 18.73
N GLY A 161 -2.89 0.02 18.91
CA GLY A 161 -1.86 0.93 18.46
C GLY A 161 -0.65 0.99 19.40
N PRO A 162 0.28 1.95 19.17
CA PRO A 162 1.53 2.06 19.94
C PRO A 162 1.34 2.24 21.44
N THR A 163 0.30 2.94 21.88
CA THR A 163 0.00 3.18 23.31
C THR A 163 -1.09 2.26 23.85
N GLY A 164 -1.54 1.27 23.05
CA GLY A 164 -2.55 0.29 23.41
C GLY A 164 -4.00 0.72 23.13
N GLU A 165 -4.22 1.92 22.59
CA GLU A 165 -5.52 2.37 22.10
C GLU A 165 -5.96 1.54 20.87
N LEU A 166 -7.26 1.39 20.69
CA LEU A 166 -7.79 0.74 19.49
C LEU A 166 -7.78 1.72 18.31
N ILE A 167 -7.09 1.33 17.26
CA ILE A 167 -6.97 2.08 16.00
C ILE A 167 -7.36 1.19 14.82
N PRO A 168 -7.77 1.77 13.67
CA PRO A 168 -8.01 0.99 12.46
C PRO A 168 -6.79 0.15 12.06
N ALA A 169 -7.01 -1.07 11.63
CA ALA A 169 -5.94 -1.95 11.17
C ALA A 169 -5.28 -1.41 9.89
N VAL A 170 -6.04 -0.71 9.04
CA VAL A 170 -5.54 -0.04 7.84
C VAL A 170 -5.89 1.45 7.86
N ASP A 171 -5.01 2.26 7.29
CA ASP A 171 -5.13 3.72 7.23
C ASP A 171 -5.55 4.21 5.85
N PHE A 172 -5.17 3.48 4.81
CA PHE A 172 -5.42 3.86 3.42
C PHE A 172 -5.78 2.65 2.56
N ILE A 173 -6.24 2.95 1.36
CA ILE A 173 -6.50 1.99 0.29
C ILE A 173 -5.85 2.50 -0.99
N SER A 174 -5.23 1.63 -1.77
CA SER A 174 -4.71 1.98 -3.09
C SER A 174 -5.85 2.25 -4.06
N THR A 175 -5.78 3.36 -4.77
CA THR A 175 -6.83 3.80 -5.71
C THR A 175 -6.28 4.26 -7.06
N MET A 176 -5.00 4.08 -7.33
CA MET A 176 -4.36 4.57 -8.56
C MET A 176 -3.23 3.63 -9.02
N ASN A 177 -3.43 2.32 -8.97
CA ASN A 177 -2.41 1.37 -9.42
C ASN A 177 -2.87 0.59 -10.68
N THR A 178 -3.86 -0.27 -10.52
CA THR A 178 -4.27 -1.22 -11.57
C THR A 178 -5.52 -0.70 -12.30
N GLU A 179 -6.69 -1.19 -11.94
CA GLU A 179 -7.96 -0.78 -12.51
C GLU A 179 -8.56 0.39 -11.74
N ARG A 180 -8.18 1.61 -12.11
CA ARG A 180 -8.53 2.85 -11.38
C ARG A 180 -10.01 2.98 -11.03
N VAL A 181 -10.89 2.68 -11.97
CA VAL A 181 -12.34 2.79 -11.75
C VAL A 181 -12.80 1.77 -10.72
N ALA A 182 -12.32 0.54 -10.79
CA ALA A 182 -12.63 -0.51 -9.83
C ALA A 182 -12.08 -0.18 -8.44
N GLU A 183 -10.86 0.34 -8.35
CA GLU A 183 -10.25 0.78 -7.08
C GLU A 183 -11.04 1.92 -6.45
N TRP A 184 -11.47 2.92 -7.24
CA TRP A 184 -12.32 4.01 -6.74
C TRP A 184 -13.69 3.51 -6.29
N ASN A 185 -14.31 2.60 -7.02
CA ASN A 185 -15.57 2.02 -6.63
C ASN A 185 -15.46 1.27 -5.30
N MET A 186 -14.38 0.51 -5.10
CA MET A 186 -14.11 -0.13 -3.82
C MET A 186 -13.96 0.87 -2.68
N TRP A 187 -13.20 1.94 -2.90
CA TRP A 187 -13.00 2.99 -1.91
C TRP A 187 -14.33 3.66 -1.55
N TYR A 188 -15.13 4.06 -2.55
CA TYR A 188 -16.45 4.63 -2.31
C TYR A 188 -17.37 3.67 -1.58
N HIS A 189 -17.27 2.38 -1.88
CA HIS A 189 -18.07 1.37 -1.20
C HIS A 189 -17.72 1.24 0.28
N VAL A 190 -16.44 1.21 0.60
CA VAL A 190 -15.93 1.21 1.97
C VAL A 190 -16.40 2.47 2.73
N LEU A 191 -16.32 3.65 2.09
CA LEU A 191 -16.82 4.89 2.67
C LEU A 191 -18.35 4.87 2.89
N ASN A 192 -19.10 4.32 1.95
CA ASN A 192 -20.57 4.19 2.07
C ASN A 192 -20.97 3.22 3.19
N CYS A 193 -20.12 2.26 3.53
CA CYS A 193 -20.31 1.39 4.70
C CYS A 193 -19.93 2.06 6.02
N GLY A 194 -19.47 3.32 5.98
CA GLY A 194 -19.14 4.11 7.17
C GLY A 194 -17.68 4.00 7.63
N PHE A 195 -16.84 3.23 6.93
CA PHE A 195 -15.43 3.13 7.25
C PHE A 195 -14.65 4.26 6.58
N ARG A 196 -13.80 4.93 7.35
CA ARG A 196 -13.00 6.05 6.85
C ARG A 196 -11.56 5.57 6.63
N VAL A 197 -11.18 5.43 5.36
CA VAL A 197 -9.82 5.12 4.92
C VAL A 197 -9.37 6.18 3.93
N ALA A 198 -8.11 6.57 4.00
CA ALA A 198 -7.54 7.52 3.05
C ALA A 198 -7.34 6.86 1.68
N ALA A 199 -7.38 7.66 0.61
CA ALA A 199 -6.91 7.22 -0.69
C ALA A 199 -5.38 7.39 -0.77
N CYS A 200 -4.69 6.38 -1.30
CA CYS A 200 -3.27 6.42 -1.58
C CYS A 200 -3.01 5.98 -3.01
N GLY A 201 -2.00 6.55 -3.64
CA GLY A 201 -1.58 6.20 -5.00
C GLY A 201 -0.24 5.49 -4.99
N GLU A 202 -0.11 4.48 -5.82
CA GLU A 202 1.12 3.72 -6.00
C GLU A 202 1.32 3.41 -7.49
N THR A 203 2.57 3.14 -7.88
CA THR A 203 2.90 2.85 -9.28
C THR A 203 3.24 1.38 -9.49
N ASP A 204 3.74 0.71 -8.44
CA ASP A 204 4.28 -0.64 -8.52
C ASP A 204 5.40 -0.77 -9.56
N PHE A 205 6.26 0.26 -9.61
CA PHE A 205 7.39 0.33 -10.53
C PHE A 205 8.58 -0.51 -9.98
N PRO A 206 9.26 -1.25 -10.81
CA PRO A 206 9.05 -1.51 -12.24
C PRO A 206 8.23 -2.77 -12.54
N CYS A 207 7.60 -3.37 -11.54
CA CYS A 207 7.04 -4.72 -11.63
C CYS A 207 5.77 -4.78 -12.47
N MET A 208 4.81 -3.91 -12.20
CA MET A 208 3.52 -3.89 -12.90
C MET A 208 3.48 -2.83 -14.01
N SER A 209 4.23 -1.77 -13.84
CA SER A 209 4.30 -0.68 -14.81
C SER A 209 5.69 -0.64 -15.44
N GLY A 210 5.77 -0.88 -16.73
CA GLY A 210 6.97 -0.59 -17.55
C GLY A 210 7.17 0.90 -17.82
N GLU A 211 6.30 1.75 -17.29
CA GLU A 211 6.29 3.18 -17.47
C GLU A 211 7.19 3.88 -16.43
N ARG A 212 6.91 5.14 -16.16
CA ARG A 212 7.66 5.96 -15.22
C ARG A 212 7.12 5.83 -13.80
N VAL A 213 7.96 6.09 -12.83
CA VAL A 213 7.58 6.22 -11.42
C VAL A 213 6.54 7.33 -11.26
N GLY A 214 5.54 7.12 -10.42
CA GLY A 214 4.58 8.14 -10.01
C GLY A 214 3.44 8.41 -10.99
N ILE A 215 3.13 7.49 -11.90
CA ILE A 215 1.87 7.52 -12.66
C ILE A 215 0.65 7.20 -11.80
N GLY A 216 0.85 6.59 -10.64
CA GLY A 216 -0.08 6.59 -9.52
C GLY A 216 0.62 7.25 -8.34
N ARG A 217 0.15 8.43 -7.91
CA ARG A 217 0.78 9.19 -6.84
C ARG A 217 -0.21 9.79 -5.88
N VAL A 218 0.24 9.98 -4.65
CA VAL A 218 -0.53 10.67 -3.61
C VAL A 218 0.06 12.04 -3.34
N TYR A 219 -0.80 13.05 -3.28
CA TYR A 219 -0.47 14.37 -2.81
C TYR A 219 -0.96 14.53 -1.38
N ALA A 220 -0.09 14.90 -0.47
CA ALA A 220 -0.41 15.08 0.94
C ALA A 220 -0.20 16.53 1.36
N LYS A 221 -1.18 17.11 2.08
CA LYS A 221 -1.07 18.47 2.62
C LYS A 221 -0.21 18.47 3.87
N VAL A 222 0.97 19.08 3.78
CA VAL A 222 1.94 19.17 4.86
C VAL A 222 2.08 20.61 5.32
N ASP A 223 1.97 20.85 6.62
CA ASP A 223 2.14 22.17 7.20
C ASP A 223 3.63 22.44 7.52
N GLY A 224 4.17 23.52 6.94
CA GLY A 224 5.58 23.92 7.09
C GLY A 224 6.56 23.04 6.28
N PRO A 225 7.82 22.92 6.67
CA PRO A 225 8.83 22.15 5.94
C PRO A 225 8.42 20.68 5.81
N LEU A 226 8.65 20.11 4.63
CA LEU A 226 8.40 18.69 4.36
C LEU A 226 9.35 17.82 5.19
N THR A 227 8.78 16.87 5.93
CA THR A 227 9.49 15.71 6.48
C THR A 227 8.70 14.46 6.19
N PHE A 228 9.36 13.30 6.25
CA PHE A 228 8.71 12.02 6.01
C PHE A 228 7.57 11.77 7.01
N GLU A 229 7.79 12.06 8.30
CA GLU A 229 6.78 11.88 9.36
C GLU A 229 5.54 12.72 9.13
N LYS A 230 5.70 13.99 8.71
CA LYS A 230 4.57 14.87 8.42
C LYS A 230 3.77 14.39 7.22
N TRP A 231 4.46 13.89 6.19
CA TRP A 231 3.83 13.33 5.00
C TRP A 231 3.00 12.09 5.37
N ILE A 232 3.59 11.13 6.09
CA ILE A 232 2.92 9.92 6.58
C ILE A 232 1.68 10.28 7.43
N GLN A 233 1.83 11.18 8.39
CA GLN A 233 0.71 11.62 9.25
C GLN A 233 -0.41 12.31 8.46
N SER A 234 -0.07 13.02 7.39
CA SER A 234 -1.08 13.65 6.54
C SER A 234 -1.89 12.59 5.80
N ILE A 235 -1.28 11.53 5.30
CA ILE A 235 -1.98 10.41 4.68
C ILE A 235 -2.88 9.72 5.70
N ALA A 236 -2.36 9.34 6.86
CA ALA A 236 -3.13 8.67 7.91
C ALA A 236 -4.37 9.49 8.36
N LYS A 237 -4.28 10.83 8.32
CA LYS A 237 -5.38 11.74 8.64
C LYS A 237 -6.33 12.01 7.47
N GLY A 238 -6.11 11.40 6.31
CA GLY A 238 -6.90 11.65 5.10
C GLY A 238 -6.72 13.06 4.52
N ARG A 239 -5.61 13.74 4.81
CA ARG A 239 -5.25 15.04 4.23
C ARG A 239 -4.48 14.84 2.93
N SER A 240 -5.05 14.03 2.04
CA SER A 240 -4.41 13.62 0.80
C SER A 240 -5.43 13.42 -0.32
N TYR A 241 -4.95 13.46 -1.54
CA TYR A 241 -5.69 13.03 -2.72
C TYR A 241 -4.74 12.28 -3.67
N VAL A 242 -5.30 11.55 -4.62
CA VAL A 242 -4.54 10.75 -5.59
C VAL A 242 -4.68 11.32 -7.00
N SER A 243 -3.67 11.08 -7.82
CA SER A 243 -3.63 11.52 -9.22
C SER A 243 -2.74 10.58 -10.03
N ASP A 244 -2.95 10.59 -11.35
CA ASP A 244 -2.05 9.97 -12.32
C ASP A 244 -0.83 10.86 -12.68
N GLY A 245 -0.69 11.99 -12.00
CA GLY A 245 0.43 12.90 -12.17
C GLY A 245 0.29 13.90 -13.32
N TYR A 246 -0.81 13.87 -14.09
CA TYR A 246 -1.05 14.83 -15.16
C TYR A 246 -1.62 16.15 -14.66
N CYS A 247 -2.28 16.14 -13.52
CA CYS A 247 -2.77 17.36 -12.86
C CYS A 247 -2.70 17.22 -11.34
N HIS A 248 -2.70 18.37 -10.66
CA HIS A 248 -2.77 18.45 -9.21
C HIS A 248 -3.68 19.61 -8.79
N LEU A 249 -4.26 19.48 -7.59
CA LEU A 249 -5.05 20.54 -6.99
C LEU A 249 -4.10 21.56 -6.35
N LEU A 250 -4.40 22.85 -6.58
CA LEU A 250 -3.73 23.96 -5.91
C LEU A 250 -4.63 24.47 -4.78
N ASP A 251 -4.02 24.76 -3.63
CA ASP A 251 -4.67 25.45 -2.51
C ASP A 251 -4.78 26.96 -2.77
#